data_bf545848c0e5a968a138a1bd574d30d8
#
_entry.id   bf545848c0e5a968a138a1bd574d30d8
#
_cell.length_a   1.000
_cell.length_b   1.000
_cell.length_c   1.000
_cell.angle_alpha   90.00
_cell.angle_beta   90.00
_cell.angle_gamma   90.00
#
_symmetry.space_group_name_H-M   'P 1'
#
loop_
_entity.id
_entity.type
_entity.pdbx_description
1 polymer ?
#
loop_
_entity_poly.entity_id
_entity_poly.type
_entity_poly.pdbx_seq_one_letter_code
_entity_poly.pdbx_strand_id
1 'polypeptide(L)'
;LMNYNGIILYVAEVRIGHHVMLGPNTMITIVNHPLTPQGRRDNIGIAKPVTIGNDVWIGGNVTILPGVTIVNNVVVAAGAVVTKDIFKKKAYNGERGEAYENKSNRNRYGRNVFNE
;
A
#
# COMPACT_ATOMS: atom_id res chain seq x y z
N LEU A 1 11.22 5.09 -6.66
CA LEU A 1 12.01 5.78 -5.64
C LEU A 1 11.47 5.48 -4.25
N MET A 2 12.31 4.94 -3.42
CA MET A 2 11.98 4.68 -2.02
C MET A 2 12.76 5.65 -1.13
N ASN A 3 12.05 6.35 -0.27
CA ASN A 3 12.63 7.36 0.62
C ASN A 3 13.18 6.72 1.91
N TYR A 4 13.56 7.54 2.89
CA TYR A 4 14.20 7.06 4.12
C TYR A 4 13.34 6.10 4.92
N ASN A 5 13.99 5.14 5.57
CA ASN A 5 13.37 4.15 6.45
C ASN A 5 12.24 3.34 5.79
N GLY A 6 12.30 3.15 4.48
CA GLY A 6 11.44 2.19 3.82
C GLY A 6 11.82 0.77 4.24
N ILE A 7 10.85 -0.05 4.56
CA ILE A 7 11.06 -1.42 5.04
C ILE A 7 10.32 -2.39 4.14
N ILE A 8 11.05 -3.36 3.59
CA ILE A 8 10.50 -4.45 2.80
C ILE A 8 10.97 -5.77 3.41
N LEU A 9 10.01 -6.59 3.82
CA LEU A 9 10.28 -7.88 4.44
C LEU A 9 10.07 -8.99 3.43
N TYR A 10 11.11 -9.78 3.17
CA TYR A 10 11.13 -10.76 2.09
C TYR A 10 10.92 -12.19 2.56
N VAL A 11 9.78 -12.77 2.25
CA VAL A 11 9.57 -14.24 2.21
C VAL A 11 8.70 -14.60 1.01
N ALA A 12 8.16 -13.62 0.33
CA ALA A 12 7.45 -13.77 -0.94
C ALA A 12 7.87 -12.64 -1.87
N GLU A 13 7.34 -12.62 -3.07
CA GLU A 13 7.70 -11.62 -4.06
C GLU A 13 7.04 -10.28 -3.77
N VAL A 14 7.80 -9.21 -3.92
CA VAL A 14 7.29 -7.85 -3.98
C VAL A 14 7.58 -7.32 -5.38
N ARG A 15 6.52 -7.03 -6.13
CA ARG A 15 6.63 -6.45 -7.47
C ARG A 15 6.25 -4.98 -7.44
N ILE A 16 7.15 -4.15 -7.92
CA ILE A 16 6.92 -2.71 -7.99
C ILE A 16 7.13 -2.28 -9.44
N GLY A 17 6.12 -1.65 -10.01
CA GLY A 17 6.16 -1.19 -11.39
C GLY A 17 7.04 0.02 -11.61
N HIS A 18 6.83 0.70 -12.73
CA HIS A 18 7.59 1.88 -13.14
C HIS A 18 6.99 3.15 -12.56
N HIS A 19 7.84 4.14 -12.30
CA HIS A 19 7.43 5.47 -11.82
C HIS A 19 6.63 5.39 -10.51
N VAL A 20 7.06 4.52 -9.60
CA VAL A 20 6.47 4.40 -8.27
C VAL A 20 7.24 5.26 -7.29
N MET A 21 6.52 6.01 -6.48
CA MET A 21 7.10 6.81 -5.41
C MET A 21 6.65 6.23 -4.07
N LEU A 22 7.61 5.85 -3.25
CA LEU A 22 7.37 5.36 -1.90
C LEU A 22 7.84 6.41 -0.90
N GLY A 23 6.92 6.92 -0.11
CA GLY A 23 7.24 7.89 0.92
C GLY A 23 8.08 7.29 2.06
N PRO A 24 8.66 8.14 2.92
CA PRO A 24 9.49 7.67 4.02
C PRO A 24 8.71 6.83 5.02
N ASN A 25 9.40 5.91 5.67
CA ASN A 25 8.84 5.02 6.69
C ASN A 25 7.66 4.15 6.19
N THR A 26 7.55 3.94 4.89
CA THR A 26 6.55 3.02 4.33
C THR A 26 7.03 1.60 4.51
N MET A 27 6.13 0.74 4.98
CA MET A 27 6.40 -0.67 5.18
C MET A 27 5.56 -1.52 4.24
N ILE A 28 6.21 -2.42 3.52
CA ILE A 28 5.55 -3.47 2.74
C ILE A 28 5.82 -4.78 3.45
N THR A 29 4.77 -5.40 3.94
CA THR A 29 4.87 -6.68 4.63
C THR A 29 4.19 -7.78 3.83
N ILE A 30 4.81 -8.94 3.78
CA ILE A 30 4.37 -10.07 2.97
C ILE A 30 4.10 -11.32 3.79
N VAL A 31 4.24 -11.25 5.11
CA VAL A 31 4.02 -12.39 6.00
C VAL A 31 2.88 -12.09 6.95
N ASN A 32 1.93 -13.01 7.00
CA ASN A 32 0.91 -13.06 8.04
C ASN A 32 1.17 -14.24 8.97
N HIS A 33 0.67 -14.13 10.16
CA HIS A 33 0.64 -15.22 11.12
C HIS A 33 -0.79 -15.66 11.39
N PRO A 34 -1.02 -16.95 11.74
CA PRO A 34 -2.34 -17.43 12.08
C PRO A 34 -2.92 -16.65 13.26
N LEU A 35 -4.23 -16.46 13.24
CA LEU A 35 -4.93 -15.80 14.35
C LEU A 35 -5.06 -16.72 15.57
N THR A 36 -4.89 -18.02 15.41
CA THR A 36 -4.93 -18.97 16.51
C THR A 36 -3.62 -18.94 17.29
N PRO A 37 -3.67 -19.02 18.63
CA PRO A 37 -2.45 -19.09 19.43
C PRO A 37 -1.59 -20.32 19.08
N GLN A 38 -2.21 -21.44 18.80
CA GLN A 38 -1.47 -22.65 18.43
C GLN A 38 -0.71 -22.51 17.12
N GLY A 39 -1.32 -21.92 16.11
CA GLY A 39 -0.65 -21.67 14.83
C GLY A 39 0.57 -20.77 15.00
N ARG A 40 0.49 -19.76 15.85
CA ARG A 40 1.64 -18.89 16.13
C ARG A 40 2.75 -19.62 16.89
N ARG A 41 2.37 -20.45 17.85
CA ARG A 41 3.36 -21.27 18.60
C ARG A 41 4.11 -22.26 17.69
N ASP A 42 3.43 -22.74 16.67
CA ASP A 42 4.04 -23.65 15.70
C ASP A 42 4.90 -22.91 14.66
N ASN A 43 5.11 -21.60 14.84
CA ASN A 43 5.88 -20.76 13.93
C ASN A 43 5.39 -20.78 12.48
N ILE A 44 4.08 -20.94 12.29
CA ILE A 44 3.50 -20.92 10.96
C ILE A 44 3.44 -19.47 10.46
N GLY A 45 4.05 -19.21 9.33
CA GLY A 45 3.96 -17.96 8.60
C GLY A 45 3.31 -18.20 7.25
N ILE A 46 2.43 -17.30 6.83
CA ILE A 46 1.81 -17.34 5.51
C ILE A 46 2.32 -16.16 4.72
N ALA A 47 3.16 -16.44 3.72
CA ALA A 47 3.70 -15.41 2.84
C ALA A 47 2.77 -15.18 1.65
N LYS A 48 2.45 -13.91 1.37
CA LYS A 48 1.64 -13.53 0.22
C LYS A 48 2.30 -12.38 -0.53
N PRO A 49 2.43 -12.48 -1.85
CA PRO A 49 3.10 -11.45 -2.63
C PRO A 49 2.31 -10.14 -2.63
N VAL A 50 3.05 -9.04 -2.72
CA VAL A 50 2.49 -7.69 -2.91
C VAL A 50 2.86 -7.22 -4.30
N THR A 51 1.90 -6.64 -5.00
CA THR A 51 2.10 -6.08 -6.33
C THR A 51 1.67 -4.63 -6.36
N ILE A 52 2.56 -3.76 -6.81
CA ILE A 52 2.28 -2.34 -7.00
C ILE A 52 2.48 -2.03 -8.48
N GLY A 53 1.44 -1.49 -9.10
CA GLY A 53 1.46 -1.14 -10.52
C GLY A 53 2.32 0.08 -10.83
N ASN A 54 2.12 0.64 -12.03
CA ASN A 54 2.85 1.81 -12.50
C ASN A 54 2.21 3.11 -12.04
N ASP A 55 3.02 4.16 -11.93
CA ASP A 55 2.54 5.51 -11.62
C ASP A 55 1.73 5.54 -10.31
N VAL A 56 2.22 4.84 -9.31
CA VAL A 56 1.63 4.79 -7.97
C VAL A 56 2.43 5.70 -7.04
N TRP A 57 1.73 6.48 -6.27
CA TRP A 57 2.33 7.29 -5.23
C TRP A 57 1.84 6.81 -3.86
N ILE A 58 2.78 6.31 -3.08
CA ILE A 58 2.55 5.88 -1.70
C ILE A 58 3.08 6.99 -0.79
N GLY A 59 2.22 7.58 0.03
CA GLY A 59 2.62 8.58 1.01
C GLY A 59 3.51 8.01 2.10
N GLY A 60 3.98 8.87 3.00
CA GLY A 60 4.81 8.44 4.12
C GLY A 60 4.04 7.65 5.19
N ASN A 61 4.74 6.82 5.94
CA ASN A 61 4.17 6.04 7.04
C ASN A 61 2.99 5.16 6.62
N VAL A 62 3.02 4.63 5.42
CA VAL A 62 2.02 3.70 4.92
C VAL A 62 2.44 2.27 5.22
N THR A 63 1.50 1.44 5.60
CA THR A 63 1.71 0.00 5.75
C THR A 63 0.88 -0.73 4.71
N ILE A 64 1.52 -1.56 3.90
CA ILE A 64 0.85 -2.40 2.91
C ILE A 64 0.89 -3.84 3.41
N LEU A 65 -0.28 -4.42 3.60
CA LEU A 65 -0.41 -5.76 4.17
C LEU A 65 -0.19 -6.85 3.14
N PRO A 66 0.10 -8.08 3.58
CA PRO A 66 0.39 -9.19 2.68
C PRO A 66 -0.72 -9.47 1.68
N GLY A 67 -0.35 -9.78 0.46
CA GLY A 67 -1.26 -10.17 -0.60
C GLY A 67 -1.94 -9.03 -1.33
N VAL A 68 -1.64 -7.78 -0.96
CA VAL A 68 -2.29 -6.61 -1.57
C VAL A 68 -1.77 -6.37 -2.98
N THR A 69 -2.70 -6.09 -3.89
CA THR A 69 -2.41 -5.60 -5.24
C THR A 69 -2.92 -4.17 -5.38
N ILE A 70 -2.03 -3.28 -5.76
CA ILE A 70 -2.35 -1.88 -6.08
C ILE A 70 -2.14 -1.69 -7.57
N VAL A 71 -3.21 -1.37 -8.30
CA VAL A 71 -3.13 -1.18 -9.75
C VAL A 71 -2.53 0.18 -10.11
N ASN A 72 -2.37 0.43 -11.40
CA ASN A 72 -1.77 1.67 -11.89
C ASN A 72 -2.54 2.92 -11.48
N ASN A 73 -1.84 4.03 -11.38
CA ASN A 73 -2.41 5.35 -11.14
C ASN A 73 -3.16 5.50 -9.81
N VAL A 74 -2.67 4.87 -8.77
CA VAL A 74 -3.23 4.97 -7.42
C VAL A 74 -2.39 5.90 -6.56
N VAL A 75 -3.04 6.69 -5.74
CA VAL A 75 -2.39 7.45 -4.66
C VAL A 75 -2.85 6.89 -3.33
N VAL A 76 -1.89 6.56 -2.47
CA VAL A 76 -2.16 6.13 -1.10
C VAL A 76 -1.77 7.27 -0.16
N ALA A 77 -2.73 7.77 0.58
CA ALA A 77 -2.49 8.88 1.51
C ALA A 77 -1.53 8.48 2.63
N ALA A 78 -0.77 9.45 3.12
CA ALA A 78 0.15 9.23 4.22
C ALA A 78 -0.57 8.66 5.45
N GLY A 79 0.09 7.76 6.14
CA GLY A 79 -0.43 7.11 7.34
C GLY A 79 -1.45 6.00 7.09
N ALA A 80 -1.76 5.69 5.84
CA ALA A 80 -2.74 4.65 5.52
C ALA A 80 -2.24 3.26 5.86
N VAL A 81 -3.18 2.37 6.20
CA VAL A 81 -2.95 0.93 6.26
C VAL A 81 -3.74 0.30 5.12
N VAL A 82 -3.04 -0.21 4.12
CA VAL A 82 -3.68 -0.82 2.95
C VAL A 82 -3.94 -2.29 3.25
N THR A 83 -5.19 -2.62 3.50
CA THR A 83 -5.62 -3.95 3.91
C THR A 83 -6.25 -4.76 2.78
N LYS A 84 -6.61 -4.11 1.70
CA LYS A 84 -7.33 -4.71 0.56
C LYS A 84 -6.72 -4.26 -0.75
N ASP A 85 -6.96 -5.04 -1.79
CA ASP A 85 -6.58 -4.66 -3.14
C ASP A 85 -7.26 -3.37 -3.58
N ILE A 86 -6.52 -2.57 -4.32
CA ILE A 86 -7.02 -1.34 -4.92
C ILE A 86 -7.03 -1.53 -6.42
N PHE A 87 -8.23 -1.69 -7.00
CA PHE A 87 -8.41 -2.07 -8.41
C PHE A 87 -8.71 -0.92 -9.34
N LYS A 88 -8.96 0.26 -8.81
CA LYS A 88 -9.29 1.42 -9.63
C LYS A 88 -8.40 2.57 -9.25
N LYS A 89 -8.21 3.49 -10.19
CA LYS A 89 -7.56 4.76 -9.92
C LYS A 89 -8.26 5.49 -8.79
N LYS A 90 -7.65 5.50 -7.62
CA LYS A 90 -8.25 6.00 -6.39
C LYS A 90 -7.23 6.68 -5.51
N ALA A 91 -7.74 7.54 -4.62
CA ALA A 91 -7.01 7.96 -3.44
C ALA A 91 -7.46 7.07 -2.26
N TYR A 92 -6.54 6.36 -1.67
CA TYR A 92 -6.82 5.48 -0.54
C TYR A 92 -6.51 6.20 0.77
N ASN A 93 -7.53 6.32 1.61
CA ASN A 93 -7.40 6.90 2.94
C ASN A 93 -7.53 5.80 3.99
N GLY A 94 -6.43 5.54 4.69
CA GLY A 94 -6.35 4.44 5.64
C GLY A 94 -7.14 4.61 6.93
N GLU A 95 -7.57 5.81 7.27
CA GLU A 95 -8.33 6.02 8.52
C GLU A 95 -9.62 5.21 8.54
N ARG A 96 -10.24 5.07 7.39
CA ARG A 96 -11.49 4.33 7.24
C ARG A 96 -11.32 3.04 6.46
N GLY A 97 -10.12 2.74 6.00
CA GLY A 97 -9.89 1.62 5.11
C GLY A 97 -10.61 1.74 3.77
N GLU A 98 -11.03 2.93 3.41
CA GLU A 98 -11.80 3.17 2.19
C GLU A 98 -10.91 3.66 1.07
N ALA A 99 -11.14 3.12 -0.11
CA ALA A 99 -10.63 3.68 -1.34
C ALA A 99 -11.79 4.37 -2.06
N TYR A 100 -11.57 5.58 -2.53
CA TYR A 100 -12.59 6.33 -3.26
C TYR A 100 -12.03 6.84 -4.58
N GLU A 101 -12.91 6.94 -5.56
CA GLU A 101 -12.54 7.49 -6.86
C GLU A 101 -12.20 8.95 -6.74
N ASN A 102 -11.11 9.32 -7.38
CA ASN A 102 -10.71 10.71 -7.44
C ASN A 102 -11.46 11.43 -8.57
N LYS A 103 -12.73 11.69 -8.35
CA LYS A 103 -13.61 12.21 -9.39
C LYS A 103 -13.23 13.60 -9.87
N SER A 104 -12.84 14.45 -8.95
CA SER A 104 -12.51 15.84 -9.27
C SER A 104 -11.03 16.14 -9.23
N ASN A 105 -10.24 15.26 -8.62
CA ASN A 105 -8.81 15.47 -8.39
C ASN A 105 -8.50 16.82 -7.74
N ARG A 106 -9.40 17.31 -6.92
CA ARG A 106 -9.27 18.65 -6.36
C ARG A 106 -9.35 18.63 -4.85
N ASN A 107 -8.43 19.37 -4.24
CA ASN A 107 -8.54 19.68 -2.83
C ASN A 107 -9.53 20.85 -2.63
N ARG A 108 -9.69 21.27 -1.37
CA ARG A 108 -10.60 22.39 -1.02
C ARG A 108 -10.25 23.70 -1.70
N TYR A 109 -9.05 23.82 -2.23
CA TYR A 109 -8.60 25.02 -2.93
C TYR A 109 -8.75 24.94 -4.45
N GLY A 110 -9.40 23.90 -4.93
CA GLY A 110 -9.63 23.71 -6.35
C GLY A 110 -8.45 23.19 -7.13
N ARG A 111 -7.40 22.71 -6.47
CA ARG A 111 -6.20 22.16 -7.12
C ARG A 111 -6.26 20.66 -7.22
N ASN A 112 -5.69 20.14 -8.29
CA ASN A 112 -5.52 18.69 -8.42
C ASN A 112 -4.57 18.18 -7.34
N VAL A 113 -4.96 17.11 -6.67
CA VAL A 113 -4.21 16.58 -5.53
C VAL A 113 -3.66 15.19 -5.80
N PHE A 114 -4.40 14.34 -6.47
CA PHE A 114 -4.07 12.93 -6.56
C PHE A 114 -3.79 12.42 -7.97
N ASN A 115 -3.87 13.27 -8.96
CA ASN A 115 -3.88 12.84 -10.35
C ASN A 115 -2.89 13.62 -11.20
N GLU A 116 -1.84 13.93 -10.61
CA GLU A 116 -0.75 14.69 -11.18
C GLU A 116 0.16 13.80 -12.04
#